data_9239f84d3e942182d3a875fdc8866315
#
_entry.id   9239f84d3e942182d3a875fdc8866315
#
_cell.length_a   1.000
_cell.length_b   1.000
_cell.length_c   1.000
_cell.angle_alpha   90.00
_cell.angle_beta   90.00
_cell.angle_gamma   90.00
#
_symmetry.space_group_name_H-M   'P 1'
#
loop_
_entity.id
_entity.type
_entity.pdbx_description
1 polymer ?
#
loop_
_entity_poly.entity_id
_entity_poly.type
_entity_poly.pdbx_seq_one_letter_code
_entity_poly.pdbx_strand_id
1 'polypeptide(L)'
;TQRIVSLRARLPQASSTLSELRTKYASDALASIADNVDIATEHLDNAERAIDKGRALTHQPAGEQGGLVEYIRTAEMTTGQADDLLTDIEQADERIAEARGNIRSLIDEITEELTEAGKLRARASAQGSQFDFDKMDAIATEAWDAVEDARTIDAPTETSAAVLTTGGDQNESGSNNAKGGELARTGADPLAIYKRLLEADEKL
;
A
#
# COMPACT_ATOMS: atom_id res chain seq x y z
N THR A 1 -30.55 -4.12 -3.53
CA THR A 1 -30.45 -4.81 -4.82
C THR A 1 -29.80 -3.92 -5.89
N GLN A 2 -30.30 -2.70 -6.12
CA GLN A 2 -29.78 -1.80 -7.17
C GLN A 2 -28.28 -1.46 -6.96
N ARG A 3 -27.85 -1.18 -5.70
CA ARG A 3 -26.45 -0.89 -5.37
C ARG A 3 -25.55 -2.09 -5.68
N ILE A 4 -25.96 -3.31 -5.39
CA ILE A 4 -25.19 -4.52 -5.71
C ILE A 4 -24.98 -4.66 -7.22
N VAL A 5 -26.03 -4.45 -8.02
CA VAL A 5 -25.93 -4.48 -9.49
C VAL A 5 -24.94 -3.41 -9.99
N SER A 6 -25.00 -2.21 -9.44
CA SER A 6 -24.06 -1.13 -9.76
C SER A 6 -22.62 -1.50 -9.41
N LEU A 7 -22.38 -2.08 -8.24
CA LEU A 7 -21.02 -2.49 -7.81
C LEU A 7 -20.48 -3.65 -8.65
N ARG A 8 -21.33 -4.63 -8.98
CA ARG A 8 -20.93 -5.71 -9.91
C ARG A 8 -20.51 -5.18 -11.29
N ALA A 9 -21.15 -4.12 -11.76
CA ALA A 9 -20.77 -3.49 -13.02
C ALA A 9 -19.39 -2.79 -12.95
N ARG A 10 -18.90 -2.44 -11.73
CA ARG A 10 -17.57 -1.85 -11.51
C ARG A 10 -16.44 -2.90 -11.46
N LEU A 11 -16.74 -4.17 -11.12
CA LEU A 11 -15.72 -5.23 -10.99
C LEU A 11 -14.81 -5.38 -12.22
N PRO A 12 -15.31 -5.45 -13.47
CA PRO A 12 -14.43 -5.56 -14.64
C PRO A 12 -13.51 -4.36 -14.79
N GLN A 13 -14.00 -3.14 -14.52
CA GLN A 13 -13.20 -1.93 -14.57
C GLN A 13 -12.12 -1.93 -13.48
N ALA A 14 -12.46 -2.29 -12.24
CA ALA A 14 -11.50 -2.40 -11.15
C ALA A 14 -10.41 -3.44 -11.44
N SER A 15 -10.78 -4.58 -12.04
CA SER A 15 -9.82 -5.60 -12.48
C SER A 15 -8.86 -5.07 -13.56
N SER A 16 -9.38 -4.29 -14.53
CA SER A 16 -8.54 -3.63 -15.55
C SER A 16 -7.59 -2.63 -14.91
N THR A 17 -8.09 -1.75 -14.05
CA THR A 17 -7.29 -0.76 -13.32
C THR A 17 -6.19 -1.44 -12.50
N LEU A 18 -6.51 -2.51 -11.76
CA LEU A 18 -5.50 -3.26 -10.99
C LEU A 18 -4.43 -3.88 -11.90
N SER A 19 -4.81 -4.37 -13.08
CA SER A 19 -3.86 -4.89 -14.07
C SER A 19 -2.93 -3.79 -14.61
N GLU A 20 -3.45 -2.61 -14.88
CA GLU A 20 -2.67 -1.44 -15.28
C GLU A 20 -1.70 -1.00 -14.18
N LEU A 21 -2.17 -0.94 -12.93
CA LEU A 21 -1.34 -0.62 -11.76
C LEU A 21 -0.19 -1.62 -11.59
N ARG A 22 -0.42 -2.91 -11.82
CA ARG A 22 0.62 -3.96 -11.79
C ARG A 22 1.70 -3.77 -12.86
N THR A 23 1.42 -3.09 -13.96
CA THR A 23 2.45 -2.73 -14.96
C THR A 23 3.25 -1.50 -14.56
N LYS A 24 2.64 -0.60 -13.78
CA LYS A 24 3.19 0.71 -13.39
C LYS A 24 3.97 0.66 -12.08
N TYR A 25 3.54 -0.17 -11.14
CA TYR A 25 4.08 -0.27 -9.79
C TYR A 25 4.60 -1.66 -9.46
N ALA A 26 5.52 -1.74 -8.50
CA ALA A 26 5.97 -3.02 -7.95
C ALA A 26 4.84 -3.71 -7.16
N SER A 27 4.91 -5.04 -7.02
CA SER A 27 3.90 -5.84 -6.32
C SER A 27 3.69 -5.38 -4.88
N ASP A 28 4.77 -5.01 -4.19
CA ASP A 28 4.73 -4.60 -2.79
C ASP A 28 3.96 -3.30 -2.58
N ALA A 29 4.07 -2.36 -3.55
CA ALA A 29 3.31 -1.11 -3.52
C ALA A 29 1.79 -1.32 -3.71
N LEU A 30 1.38 -2.48 -4.19
CA LEU A 30 -0.01 -2.84 -4.44
C LEU A 30 -0.52 -3.92 -3.48
N ALA A 31 0.30 -4.34 -2.51
CA ALA A 31 -0.03 -5.46 -1.62
C ALA A 31 -1.37 -5.27 -0.88
N SER A 32 -1.67 -4.03 -0.47
CA SER A 32 -2.92 -3.70 0.25
C SER A 32 -4.18 -3.80 -0.60
N ILE A 33 -4.07 -3.78 -1.95
CA ILE A 33 -5.21 -3.80 -2.87
C ILE A 33 -5.19 -5.01 -3.82
N ALA A 34 -4.16 -5.86 -3.72
CA ALA A 34 -3.92 -6.95 -4.67
C ALA A 34 -5.10 -7.91 -4.83
N ASP A 35 -5.81 -8.20 -3.74
CA ASP A 35 -6.91 -9.15 -3.66
C ASP A 35 -8.29 -8.46 -3.57
N ASN A 36 -8.34 -7.13 -3.62
CA ASN A 36 -9.58 -6.38 -3.39
C ASN A 36 -10.71 -6.74 -4.36
N VAL A 37 -10.41 -7.10 -5.61
CA VAL A 37 -11.43 -7.52 -6.59
C VAL A 37 -12.10 -8.82 -6.15
N ASP A 38 -11.32 -9.80 -5.70
CA ASP A 38 -11.82 -11.09 -5.28
C ASP A 38 -12.62 -10.97 -3.97
N ILE A 39 -12.09 -10.20 -3.01
CA ILE A 39 -12.76 -9.92 -1.74
C ILE A 39 -14.08 -9.14 -1.97
N ALA A 40 -14.07 -8.13 -2.83
CA ALA A 40 -15.29 -7.38 -3.19
C ALA A 40 -16.33 -8.29 -3.84
N THR A 41 -15.91 -9.22 -4.69
CA THR A 41 -16.81 -10.22 -5.30
C THR A 41 -17.46 -11.09 -4.24
N GLU A 42 -16.67 -11.60 -3.29
CA GLU A 42 -17.18 -12.41 -2.17
C GLU A 42 -18.17 -11.63 -1.30
N HIS A 43 -17.90 -10.36 -1.01
CA HIS A 43 -18.80 -9.51 -0.25
C HIS A 43 -20.12 -9.28 -0.99
N LEU A 44 -20.09 -9.09 -2.32
CA LEU A 44 -21.31 -8.95 -3.12
C LEU A 44 -22.13 -10.26 -3.15
N ASP A 45 -21.48 -11.42 -3.24
CA ASP A 45 -22.15 -12.74 -3.13
C ASP A 45 -22.77 -12.94 -1.76
N ASN A 46 -22.11 -12.50 -0.70
CA ASN A 46 -22.65 -12.53 0.66
C ASN A 46 -23.88 -11.63 0.81
N ALA A 47 -23.82 -10.42 0.22
CA ALA A 47 -24.93 -9.48 0.23
C ALA A 47 -26.16 -10.06 -0.49
N GLU A 48 -25.98 -10.67 -1.67
CA GLU A 48 -27.06 -11.33 -2.43
C GLU A 48 -27.69 -12.48 -1.64
N ARG A 49 -26.84 -13.33 -1.05
CA ARG A 49 -27.32 -14.44 -0.20
C ARG A 49 -28.12 -13.95 1.01
N ALA A 50 -27.69 -12.85 1.62
CA ALA A 50 -28.42 -12.24 2.73
C ALA A 50 -29.77 -11.69 2.27
N ILE A 51 -29.84 -11.01 1.12
CA ILE A 51 -31.09 -10.51 0.55
C ILE A 51 -32.05 -11.66 0.24
N ASP A 52 -31.58 -12.75 -0.35
CA ASP A 52 -32.45 -13.90 -0.70
C ASP A 52 -33.01 -14.56 0.55
N LYS A 53 -32.18 -14.73 1.62
CA LYS A 53 -32.67 -15.22 2.92
C LYS A 53 -33.67 -14.27 3.55
N GLY A 54 -33.42 -12.97 3.50
CA GLY A 54 -34.35 -11.96 3.99
C GLY A 54 -35.70 -12.00 3.23
N ARG A 55 -35.66 -12.09 1.91
CA ARG A 55 -36.88 -12.25 1.08
C ARG A 55 -37.66 -13.51 1.43
N ALA A 56 -36.99 -14.64 1.65
CA ALA A 56 -37.64 -15.86 2.07
C ALA A 56 -38.42 -15.68 3.38
N LEU A 57 -37.86 -14.94 4.34
CA LEU A 57 -38.54 -14.64 5.60
C LEU A 57 -39.75 -13.73 5.44
N THR A 58 -39.80 -12.82 4.46
CA THR A 58 -40.96 -11.96 4.24
C THR A 58 -42.20 -12.72 3.81
N HIS A 59 -42.04 -13.95 3.30
CA HIS A 59 -43.16 -14.83 2.94
C HIS A 59 -43.64 -15.71 4.08
N GLN A 60 -43.01 -15.65 5.27
CA GLN A 60 -43.42 -16.40 6.45
C GLN A 60 -44.43 -15.63 7.30
N PRO A 61 -45.23 -16.30 8.17
CA PRO A 61 -46.12 -15.63 9.11
C PRO A 61 -45.40 -14.61 9.99
N ALA A 62 -46.10 -13.55 10.38
CA ALA A 62 -45.49 -12.41 11.11
C ALA A 62 -44.71 -12.79 12.41
N GLY A 63 -45.03 -13.93 13.03
CA GLY A 63 -44.30 -14.42 14.20
C GLY A 63 -43.01 -15.19 13.89
N GLU A 64 -42.79 -15.56 12.62
CA GLU A 64 -41.66 -16.39 12.16
C GLU A 64 -40.62 -15.59 11.35
N GLN A 65 -40.76 -14.28 11.27
CA GLN A 65 -39.86 -13.37 10.53
C GLN A 65 -38.62 -12.94 11.34
N GLY A 66 -38.32 -13.68 12.42
CA GLY A 66 -37.12 -13.43 13.23
C GLY A 66 -35.84 -13.49 12.39
N GLY A 67 -34.94 -12.51 12.54
CA GLY A 67 -33.67 -12.45 11.82
C GLY A 67 -33.70 -11.61 10.52
N LEU A 68 -34.88 -11.12 10.04
CA LEU A 68 -34.94 -10.27 8.84
C LEU A 68 -34.04 -9.03 8.96
N VAL A 69 -34.00 -8.39 10.13
CA VAL A 69 -33.16 -7.21 10.39
C VAL A 69 -31.68 -7.55 10.26
N GLU A 70 -31.26 -8.73 10.73
CA GLU A 70 -29.87 -9.17 10.62
C GLU A 70 -29.45 -9.41 9.16
N TYR A 71 -30.33 -9.97 8.33
CA TYR A 71 -30.03 -10.13 6.90
C TYR A 71 -29.95 -8.80 6.18
N ILE A 72 -30.81 -7.84 6.52
CA ILE A 72 -30.72 -6.47 5.95
C ILE A 72 -29.39 -5.84 6.35
N ARG A 73 -29.02 -5.87 7.64
CA ARG A 73 -27.76 -5.32 8.13
C ARG A 73 -26.54 -6.00 7.48
N THR A 74 -26.57 -7.32 7.35
CA THR A 74 -25.49 -8.06 6.68
C THR A 74 -25.35 -7.62 5.23
N ALA A 75 -26.46 -7.50 4.49
CA ALA A 75 -26.44 -7.07 3.10
C ALA A 75 -25.92 -5.63 2.95
N GLU A 76 -26.31 -4.72 3.84
CA GLU A 76 -25.83 -3.33 3.83
C GLU A 76 -24.35 -3.25 4.14
N MET A 77 -23.88 -3.95 5.19
CA MET A 77 -22.49 -3.96 5.61
C MET A 77 -21.58 -4.54 4.52
N THR A 78 -21.90 -5.72 3.98
CA THR A 78 -21.06 -6.36 2.94
C THR A 78 -21.10 -5.58 1.63
N THR A 79 -22.22 -4.93 1.30
CA THR A 79 -22.29 -4.02 0.15
C THR A 79 -21.40 -2.79 0.34
N GLY A 80 -21.36 -2.24 1.55
CA GLY A 80 -20.45 -1.12 1.91
C GLY A 80 -19.00 -1.53 1.79
N GLN A 81 -18.62 -2.68 2.35
CA GLN A 81 -17.26 -3.20 2.26
C GLN A 81 -16.81 -3.44 0.81
N ALA A 82 -17.67 -3.96 -0.04
CA ALA A 82 -17.36 -4.12 -1.45
C ALA A 82 -17.14 -2.78 -2.17
N ASP A 83 -17.93 -1.76 -1.84
CA ASP A 83 -17.78 -0.40 -2.39
C ASP A 83 -16.44 0.22 -1.99
N ASP A 84 -16.07 0.10 -0.72
CA ASP A 84 -14.79 0.60 -0.20
C ASP A 84 -13.59 -0.06 -0.91
N LEU A 85 -13.59 -1.39 -1.06
CA LEU A 85 -12.54 -2.14 -1.74
C LEU A 85 -12.38 -1.74 -3.21
N LEU A 86 -13.49 -1.54 -3.93
CA LEU A 86 -13.45 -1.09 -5.33
C LEU A 86 -12.95 0.35 -5.44
N THR A 87 -13.35 1.21 -4.51
CA THR A 87 -12.91 2.60 -4.43
C THR A 87 -11.41 2.69 -4.14
N ASP A 88 -10.87 1.82 -3.27
CA ASP A 88 -9.43 1.75 -3.00
C ASP A 88 -8.62 1.44 -4.26
N ILE A 89 -9.09 0.53 -5.11
CA ILE A 89 -8.44 0.25 -6.40
C ILE A 89 -8.50 1.47 -7.33
N GLU A 90 -9.67 2.08 -7.44
CA GLU A 90 -9.92 3.22 -8.35
C GLU A 90 -9.07 4.45 -7.99
N GLN A 91 -8.79 4.65 -6.70
CA GLN A 91 -8.01 5.77 -6.17
C GLN A 91 -6.53 5.44 -5.95
N ALA A 92 -6.10 4.20 -6.17
CA ALA A 92 -4.75 3.76 -5.81
C ALA A 92 -3.66 4.53 -6.54
N ASP A 93 -3.83 4.84 -7.83
CA ASP A 93 -2.85 5.59 -8.61
C ASP A 93 -2.62 7.00 -8.03
N GLU A 94 -3.69 7.70 -7.71
CA GLU A 94 -3.66 9.04 -7.13
C GLU A 94 -3.03 9.02 -5.73
N ARG A 95 -3.44 8.08 -4.87
CA ARG A 95 -2.89 7.92 -3.51
C ARG A 95 -1.40 7.58 -3.53
N ILE A 96 -0.95 6.71 -4.43
CA ILE A 96 0.47 6.37 -4.56
C ILE A 96 1.27 7.58 -5.06
N ALA A 97 0.74 8.34 -6.02
CA ALA A 97 1.40 9.55 -6.52
C ALA A 97 1.50 10.63 -5.44
N GLU A 98 0.44 10.84 -4.67
CA GLU A 98 0.42 11.77 -3.54
C GLU A 98 1.40 11.34 -2.43
N ALA A 99 1.39 10.07 -2.05
CA ALA A 99 2.32 9.53 -1.05
C ALA A 99 3.78 9.74 -1.47
N ARG A 100 4.13 9.51 -2.73
CA ARG A 100 5.48 9.77 -3.26
C ARG A 100 5.85 11.25 -3.21
N GLY A 101 4.91 12.14 -3.51
CA GLY A 101 5.13 13.59 -3.38
C GLY A 101 5.42 13.99 -1.94
N ASN A 102 4.62 13.49 -1.00
CA ASN A 102 4.75 13.79 0.41
C ASN A 102 6.02 13.18 1.03
N ILE A 103 6.46 11.99 0.58
CA ILE A 103 7.71 11.36 1.02
C ILE A 103 8.91 12.30 0.79
N ARG A 104 9.02 12.94 -0.38
CA ARG A 104 10.13 13.87 -0.67
C ARG A 104 10.15 15.05 0.28
N SER A 105 9.00 15.66 0.48
CA SER A 105 8.88 16.80 1.41
C SER A 105 9.27 16.41 2.83
N LEU A 106 8.82 15.25 3.27
CA LEU A 106 9.09 14.73 4.62
C LEU A 106 10.56 14.31 4.80
N ILE A 107 11.20 13.76 3.77
CA ILE A 107 12.66 13.51 3.77
C ILE A 107 13.46 14.79 3.98
N ASP A 108 13.07 15.87 3.27
CA ASP A 108 13.76 17.15 3.39
C ASP A 108 13.58 17.74 4.79
N GLU A 109 12.36 17.70 5.34
CA GLU A 109 12.02 18.18 6.68
C GLU A 109 12.81 17.42 7.77
N ILE A 110 12.71 16.09 7.81
CA ILE A 110 13.44 15.24 8.78
C ILE A 110 14.97 15.44 8.64
N THR A 111 15.49 15.57 7.42
CA THR A 111 16.92 15.80 7.20
C THR A 111 17.37 17.15 7.77
N GLU A 112 16.55 18.19 7.65
CA GLU A 112 16.82 19.51 8.23
C GLU A 112 16.79 19.44 9.75
N GLU A 113 15.79 18.82 10.35
CA GLU A 113 15.67 18.65 11.80
C GLU A 113 16.81 17.84 12.41
N LEU A 114 17.20 16.73 11.79
CA LEU A 114 18.37 15.94 12.20
C LEU A 114 19.68 16.74 12.13
N THR A 115 19.82 17.59 11.11
CA THR A 115 20.98 18.48 10.98
C THR A 115 21.01 19.51 12.11
N GLU A 116 19.87 20.10 12.47
CA GLU A 116 19.77 21.08 13.55
C GLU A 116 20.01 20.42 14.92
N ALA A 117 19.41 19.24 15.16
CA ALA A 117 19.66 18.45 16.37
C ALA A 117 21.16 18.15 16.55
N GLY A 118 21.85 17.76 15.47
CA GLY A 118 23.30 17.55 15.49
C GLY A 118 24.11 18.78 15.85
N LYS A 119 23.72 19.96 15.33
CA LYS A 119 24.35 21.24 15.70
C LYS A 119 24.11 21.60 17.16
N LEU A 120 22.91 21.40 17.68
CA LEU A 120 22.58 21.65 19.09
C LEU A 120 23.34 20.72 20.01
N ARG A 121 23.43 19.43 19.66
CA ARG A 121 24.27 18.46 20.39
C ARG A 121 25.74 18.87 20.45
N ALA A 122 26.32 19.28 19.33
CA ALA A 122 27.71 19.70 19.26
C ALA A 122 27.95 20.94 20.14
N ARG A 123 27.04 21.92 20.15
CA ARG A 123 27.12 23.11 21.01
C ARG A 123 27.01 22.75 22.49
N ALA A 124 26.06 21.89 22.87
CA ALA A 124 25.89 21.45 24.26
C ALA A 124 27.11 20.70 24.77
N SER A 125 27.67 19.80 23.95
CA SER A 125 28.91 19.09 24.27
C SER A 125 30.09 20.05 24.44
N ALA A 126 30.26 21.04 23.57
CA ALA A 126 31.32 22.04 23.66
C ALA A 126 31.21 22.94 24.91
N GLN A 127 30.01 23.13 25.46
CA GLN A 127 29.72 23.89 26.69
C GLN A 127 29.88 23.03 27.96
N GLY A 128 30.28 21.76 27.84
CA GLY A 128 30.48 20.86 28.98
C GLY A 128 29.15 20.39 29.61
N SER A 129 28.07 20.35 28.86
CA SER A 129 26.76 19.83 29.31
C SER A 129 26.91 18.37 29.73
N GLN A 130 26.35 18.01 30.90
CA GLN A 130 26.27 16.64 31.39
C GLN A 130 24.94 15.99 31.00
N PHE A 131 24.38 16.38 29.87
CA PHE A 131 23.16 15.81 29.34
C PHE A 131 23.42 14.40 28.76
N ASP A 132 22.51 13.48 29.04
CA ASP A 132 22.56 12.14 28.45
C ASP A 132 22.02 12.19 27.03
N PHE A 133 22.89 12.08 26.05
CA PHE A 133 22.56 12.15 24.63
C PHE A 133 22.13 10.80 24.04
N ASP A 134 22.20 9.68 24.79
CA ASP A 134 21.99 8.34 24.26
C ASP A 134 20.59 8.16 23.65
N LYS A 135 19.57 8.73 24.30
CA LYS A 135 18.18 8.69 23.77
C LYS A 135 18.04 9.50 22.48
N MET A 136 18.62 10.68 22.43
CA MET A 136 18.60 11.55 21.26
C MET A 136 19.35 10.89 20.08
N ASP A 137 20.50 10.27 20.35
CA ASP A 137 21.27 9.55 19.34
C ASP A 137 20.51 8.33 18.81
N ALA A 138 19.75 7.61 19.66
CA ALA A 138 18.90 6.50 19.25
C ALA A 138 17.76 6.95 18.33
N ILE A 139 17.07 8.03 18.68
CA ILE A 139 15.98 8.60 17.86
C ILE A 139 16.54 9.10 16.52
N ALA A 140 17.65 9.82 16.54
CA ALA A 140 18.30 10.30 15.33
C ALA A 140 18.73 9.15 14.40
N THR A 141 19.22 8.04 14.96
CA THR A 141 19.58 6.84 14.18
C THR A 141 18.33 6.22 13.52
N GLU A 142 17.25 6.06 14.28
CA GLU A 142 15.98 5.52 13.76
C GLU A 142 15.40 6.39 12.63
N ALA A 143 15.49 7.71 12.78
CA ALA A 143 15.02 8.67 11.78
C ALA A 143 15.91 8.64 10.52
N TRP A 144 17.25 8.55 10.66
CA TRP A 144 18.15 8.38 9.53
C TRP A 144 17.88 7.08 8.77
N ASP A 145 17.64 5.96 9.45
CA ASP A 145 17.31 4.68 8.83
C ASP A 145 15.99 4.79 8.04
N ALA A 146 15.00 5.49 8.57
CA ALA A 146 13.74 5.73 7.87
C ALA A 146 13.92 6.58 6.59
N VAL A 147 14.75 7.63 6.66
CA VAL A 147 15.09 8.48 5.51
C VAL A 147 15.86 7.69 4.44
N GLU A 148 16.81 6.84 4.83
CA GLU A 148 17.59 6.03 3.89
C GLU A 148 16.69 5.01 3.17
N ASP A 149 15.81 4.33 3.90
CA ASP A 149 14.81 3.43 3.31
C ASP A 149 13.90 4.18 2.31
N ALA A 150 13.47 5.40 2.67
CA ALA A 150 12.62 6.22 1.82
C ALA A 150 13.31 6.67 0.52
N ARG A 151 14.59 6.99 0.57
CA ARG A 151 15.39 7.37 -0.61
C ARG A 151 15.53 6.23 -1.62
N THR A 152 15.47 4.98 -1.19
CA THR A 152 15.56 3.82 -2.10
C THR A 152 14.38 3.72 -3.05
N ILE A 153 13.21 4.27 -2.67
CA ILE A 153 12.00 4.26 -3.52
C ILE A 153 12.07 5.33 -4.61
N ASP A 154 12.69 6.45 -4.32
CA ASP A 154 12.76 7.59 -5.24
C ASP A 154 13.92 7.48 -6.24
N ALA A 155 14.78 6.47 -6.09
CA ALA A 155 15.81 6.18 -7.08
C ALA A 155 15.13 5.80 -8.41
N PRO A 156 15.36 6.55 -9.51
CA PRO A 156 14.83 6.17 -10.80
C PRO A 156 15.36 4.77 -11.12
N THR A 157 14.46 3.83 -11.42
CA THR A 157 14.82 2.53 -11.99
C THR A 157 15.44 2.76 -13.37
N GLU A 158 16.69 3.21 -13.37
CA GLU A 158 17.52 3.25 -14.58
C GLU A 158 17.90 1.84 -14.99
N THR A 159 16.94 1.03 -15.43
CA THR A 159 17.28 -0.21 -16.11
C THR A 159 16.11 -0.67 -16.98
N SER A 160 15.82 0.06 -18.03
CA SER A 160 15.07 -0.51 -19.17
C SER A 160 15.33 0.18 -20.52
N ALA A 161 16.47 0.85 -20.70
CA ALA A 161 16.76 1.51 -21.98
C ALA A 161 18.13 1.16 -22.61
N ALA A 162 18.84 0.14 -22.13
CA ALA A 162 20.18 -0.15 -22.65
C ALA A 162 20.43 -1.63 -22.96
N VAL A 163 19.48 -2.36 -23.60
CA VAL A 163 19.80 -3.60 -24.31
C VAL A 163 18.94 -3.70 -25.58
N LEU A 164 19.20 -2.83 -26.53
CA LEU A 164 18.81 -3.02 -27.94
C LEU A 164 19.85 -2.36 -28.82
N THR A 165 21.06 -2.90 -28.86
CA THR A 165 21.98 -2.89 -30.03
C THR A 165 23.22 -3.69 -29.63
N THR A 166 23.32 -4.93 -30.01
CA THR A 166 24.37 -5.46 -30.90
C THR A 166 24.12 -6.95 -31.08
N GLY A 167 23.87 -7.33 -32.31
CA GLY A 167 23.81 -8.74 -32.69
C GLY A 167 25.19 -9.35 -32.75
N GLY A 168 25.26 -10.68 -32.71
CA GLY A 168 26.47 -11.43 -33.09
C GLY A 168 26.67 -12.70 -32.28
N ASP A 169 26.10 -13.76 -32.75
CA ASP A 169 26.62 -15.12 -32.93
C ASP A 169 27.38 -15.90 -31.86
N GLN A 170 26.90 -17.13 -31.75
CA GLN A 170 27.54 -18.44 -31.45
C GLN A 170 27.73 -18.95 -30.02
N ASN A 171 26.84 -19.93 -29.73
CA ASN A 171 27.14 -21.33 -29.36
C ASN A 171 28.16 -21.62 -28.24
N GLU A 172 27.70 -22.13 -27.11
CA GLU A 172 27.99 -23.48 -26.62
C GLU A 172 27.40 -23.76 -25.22
N SER A 173 26.79 -24.88 -25.17
CA SER A 173 26.49 -25.85 -24.10
C SER A 173 27.17 -25.62 -22.74
N GLY A 174 26.38 -25.60 -21.65
CA GLY A 174 26.89 -25.70 -20.29
C GLY A 174 25.77 -25.60 -19.25
N SER A 175 25.17 -26.76 -18.92
CA SER A 175 24.36 -26.96 -17.71
C SER A 175 25.06 -26.38 -16.50
N ASN A 176 24.38 -25.50 -15.73
CA ASN A 176 24.23 -25.65 -14.28
C ASN A 176 23.50 -24.45 -13.64
N ASN A 177 22.45 -24.82 -12.93
CA ASN A 177 22.02 -24.18 -11.68
C ASN A 177 21.50 -22.74 -11.75
N ALA A 178 20.24 -22.65 -12.15
CA ALA A 178 19.38 -21.48 -11.91
C ALA A 178 19.20 -21.26 -10.39
N LYS A 179 20.15 -20.60 -9.77
CA LYS A 179 20.04 -19.76 -8.59
C LYS A 179 20.61 -18.41 -8.97
N GLY A 180 19.97 -17.75 -9.85
CA GLY A 180 20.39 -16.45 -10.37
C GLY A 180 19.25 -15.49 -10.35
N GLY A 181 19.19 -14.66 -9.30
CA GLY A 181 18.77 -13.29 -9.43
C GLY A 181 17.30 -13.02 -9.62
N GLU A 182 16.47 -13.45 -8.70
CA GLU A 182 15.41 -12.58 -8.21
C GLU A 182 16.10 -11.45 -7.43
N LEU A 183 16.86 -10.65 -8.17
CA LEU A 183 17.35 -9.38 -7.68
C LEU A 183 16.11 -8.48 -7.56
N ALA A 184 15.48 -8.60 -6.36
CA ALA A 184 14.94 -7.51 -5.60
C ALA A 184 14.53 -6.28 -6.46
N ARG A 185 13.40 -6.37 -7.13
CA ARG A 185 12.52 -5.22 -7.24
C ARG A 185 11.91 -5.03 -5.84
N THR A 186 12.72 -4.57 -4.89
CA THR A 186 12.26 -4.08 -3.61
C THR A 186 11.58 -2.73 -3.88
N GLY A 187 10.44 -2.78 -4.52
CA GLY A 187 9.52 -1.68 -4.52
C GLY A 187 8.83 -1.69 -3.16
N ALA A 188 9.49 -1.18 -2.14
CA ALA A 188 8.87 -0.99 -0.84
C ALA A 188 7.56 -0.21 -1.03
N ASP A 189 6.53 -0.59 -0.30
CA ASP A 189 5.21 0.06 -0.36
C ASP A 189 5.35 1.55 0.02
N PRO A 190 5.08 2.50 -0.91
CA PRO A 190 5.22 3.93 -0.61
C PRO A 190 4.35 4.38 0.56
N LEU A 191 3.19 3.74 0.77
CA LEU A 191 2.29 4.06 1.88
C LEU A 191 2.88 3.60 3.22
N ALA A 192 3.49 2.42 3.27
CA ALA A 192 4.16 1.91 4.47
C ALA A 192 5.37 2.78 4.85
N ILE A 193 6.14 3.22 3.87
CA ILE A 193 7.28 4.11 4.11
C ILE A 193 6.84 5.50 4.52
N TYR A 194 5.84 6.08 3.88
CA TYR A 194 5.27 7.36 4.30
C TYR A 194 4.83 7.34 5.76
N LYS A 195 4.15 6.26 6.18
CA LYS A 195 3.76 6.07 7.58
C LYS A 195 4.99 6.00 8.51
N ARG A 196 6.02 5.27 8.13
CA ARG A 196 7.25 5.16 8.94
C ARG A 196 7.99 6.48 9.08
N LEU A 197 8.01 7.30 8.02
CA LEU A 197 8.57 8.66 8.07
C LEU A 197 7.78 9.56 9.01
N LEU A 198 6.42 9.52 8.97
CA LEU A 198 5.58 10.27 9.90
C LEU A 198 5.84 9.87 11.36
N GLU A 199 6.01 8.57 11.63
CA GLU A 199 6.34 8.07 12.97
C GLU A 199 7.75 8.53 13.44
N ALA A 200 8.68 8.70 12.51
CA ALA A 200 10.01 9.22 12.81
C ALA A 200 9.99 10.73 13.09
N ASP A 201 9.25 11.49 12.29
CA ASP A 201 9.03 12.93 12.45
C ASP A 201 8.37 13.25 13.81
N GLU A 202 7.34 12.51 14.20
CA GLU A 202 6.66 12.71 15.50
C GLU A 202 7.58 12.49 16.72
N LYS A 203 8.68 11.72 16.56
CA LYS A 203 9.64 11.42 17.65
C LYS A 203 10.78 12.44 17.76
N LEU A 204 11.03 13.21 16.68
CA LEU A 204 12.09 14.21 16.64
C LEU A 204 11.66 15.49 17.34
#